data_38bc73c2e9d430cf479db9e21367730f
#
_entry.id   38bc73c2e9d430cf479db9e21367730f
#
_cell.length_a   1.000
_cell.length_b   1.000
_cell.length_c   1.000
_cell.angle_alpha   90.00
_cell.angle_beta   90.00
_cell.angle_gamma   90.00
#
_symmetry.space_group_name_H-M   'P 1'
#
loop_
_entity.id
_entity.type
_entity.pdbx_description
1 polymer ?
#
loop_
_entity_poly.entity_id
_entity_poly.type
_entity_poly.pdbx_seq_one_letter_code
_entity_poly.pdbx_strand_id
1 'polypeptide(L)'
;MKELETVVQDEKNKWILITGILQVLACVIMNKFDISNPNIILFVILSAVLVQFGYGAGMLCGFITYIYSMYFFSTDHSFFYFDASNRDKIMVVIFGIIANILIVGSLKARMEKSNKERIHQLEVATTLNKCAVELSADRDIHTAIYNLLGIINQYFQADRSYIFDIDYEKQIVINTYEYAAEGVSCQIDNLQEAPLSVIEVWMDRFKKGEVYYIADTKQEKGYPSYEMLVE
;
A
#
# COMPACT_ATOMS: atom_id res chain seq x y z
N MET A 1 -4.78 10.71 12.31
CA MET A 1 -4.87 9.38 11.68
C MET A 1 -6.30 8.81 11.75
N LYS A 2 -6.93 8.67 12.93
CA LYS A 2 -8.32 8.16 13.07
C LYS A 2 -9.39 8.97 12.31
N GLU A 3 -9.29 10.30 12.26
CA GLU A 3 -10.25 11.13 11.51
C GLU A 3 -10.15 10.91 9.98
N LEU A 4 -8.94 10.73 9.46
CA LEU A 4 -8.75 10.43 8.03
C LEU A 4 -9.32 9.06 7.65
N GLU A 5 -9.15 8.05 8.51
CA GLU A 5 -9.71 6.71 8.32
C GLU A 5 -11.24 6.72 8.33
N THR A 6 -11.86 7.51 9.21
CA THR A 6 -13.32 7.66 9.25
C THR A 6 -13.87 8.35 8.00
N VAL A 7 -13.22 9.40 7.51
CA VAL A 7 -13.62 10.09 6.28
C VAL A 7 -13.52 9.17 5.06
N VAL A 8 -12.45 8.42 4.92
CA VAL A 8 -12.25 7.45 3.83
C VAL A 8 -13.29 6.33 3.88
N GLN A 9 -13.64 5.85 5.08
CA GLN A 9 -14.64 4.82 5.25
C GLN A 9 -16.07 5.32 4.92
N ASP A 10 -16.39 6.56 5.27
CA ASP A 10 -17.66 7.20 4.96
C ASP A 10 -17.83 7.40 3.45
N GLU A 11 -16.80 7.87 2.75
CA GLU A 11 -16.80 7.96 1.30
C GLU A 11 -17.02 6.59 0.64
N LYS A 12 -16.35 5.56 1.12
CA LYS A 12 -16.53 4.20 0.61
C LYS A 12 -17.96 3.68 0.80
N ASN A 13 -18.55 3.93 1.96
CA ASN A 13 -19.93 3.52 2.26
C ASN A 13 -20.94 4.25 1.37
N LYS A 14 -20.74 5.54 1.09
CA LYS A 14 -21.58 6.30 0.14
C LYS A 14 -21.58 5.68 -1.25
N TRP A 15 -20.41 5.32 -1.77
CA TRP A 15 -20.29 4.70 -3.09
C TRP A 15 -20.95 3.31 -3.15
N ILE A 16 -20.90 2.53 -2.07
CA ILE A 16 -21.60 1.25 -1.97
C ILE A 16 -23.13 1.47 -2.13
N LEU A 17 -23.68 2.45 -1.43
CA LEU A 17 -25.12 2.78 -1.52
C LEU A 17 -25.49 3.30 -2.90
N ILE A 18 -24.72 4.21 -3.48
CA ILE A 18 -24.97 4.77 -4.82
C ILE A 18 -24.98 3.66 -5.87
N THR A 19 -24.03 2.75 -5.85
CA THR A 19 -23.96 1.64 -6.80
C THR A 19 -25.14 0.68 -6.63
N GLY A 20 -25.57 0.42 -5.39
CA GLY A 20 -26.78 -0.36 -5.12
C GLY A 20 -28.04 0.28 -5.72
N ILE A 21 -28.21 1.59 -5.53
CA ILE A 21 -29.35 2.34 -6.11
C ILE A 21 -29.32 2.28 -7.64
N LEU A 22 -28.16 2.48 -8.26
CA LEU A 22 -27.99 2.38 -9.71
C LEU A 22 -28.32 0.97 -10.23
N GLN A 23 -27.94 -0.08 -9.50
CA GLN A 23 -28.26 -1.46 -9.86
C GLN A 23 -29.80 -1.72 -9.81
N VAL A 24 -30.47 -1.24 -8.77
CA VAL A 24 -31.93 -1.34 -8.66
C VAL A 24 -32.61 -0.58 -9.82
N LEU A 25 -32.13 0.62 -10.13
CA LEU A 25 -32.66 1.40 -11.25
C LEU A 25 -32.47 0.65 -12.57
N ALA A 26 -31.32 0.02 -12.78
CA ALA A 26 -31.10 -0.81 -13.95
C ALA A 26 -32.11 -1.98 -14.03
N CYS A 27 -32.39 -2.67 -12.92
CA CYS A 27 -33.39 -3.73 -12.87
C CYS A 27 -34.81 -3.21 -13.24
N VAL A 28 -35.21 -2.05 -12.72
CA VAL A 28 -36.51 -1.43 -13.03
C VAL A 28 -36.59 -1.07 -14.50
N ILE A 29 -35.56 -0.49 -15.09
CA ILE A 29 -35.52 -0.14 -16.51
C ILE A 29 -35.65 -1.41 -17.37
N MET A 30 -34.87 -2.47 -17.06
CA MET A 30 -34.92 -3.71 -17.82
C MET A 30 -36.30 -4.38 -17.77
N ASN A 31 -36.93 -4.35 -16.60
CA ASN A 31 -38.31 -4.86 -16.46
C ASN A 31 -39.35 -4.04 -17.26
N LYS A 32 -39.20 -2.69 -17.26
CA LYS A 32 -40.09 -1.81 -18.00
C LYS A 32 -40.00 -1.98 -19.52
N PHE A 33 -38.80 -2.27 -20.04
CA PHE A 33 -38.57 -2.44 -21.47
C PHE A 33 -38.63 -3.91 -21.93
N ASP A 34 -39.04 -4.81 -21.06
CA ASP A 34 -39.20 -6.25 -21.32
C ASP A 34 -37.98 -6.89 -22.00
N ILE A 35 -36.79 -6.60 -21.44
CA ILE A 35 -35.54 -7.08 -22.01
C ILE A 35 -35.43 -8.60 -21.80
N SER A 36 -35.36 -9.36 -22.89
CA SER A 36 -35.38 -10.83 -22.88
C SER A 36 -34.24 -11.48 -22.10
N ASN A 37 -33.08 -10.83 -21.97
CA ASN A 37 -31.92 -11.37 -21.25
C ASN A 37 -31.21 -10.32 -20.37
N PRO A 38 -31.85 -9.90 -19.26
CA PRO A 38 -31.34 -8.82 -18.43
C PRO A 38 -30.03 -9.16 -17.71
N ASN A 39 -29.77 -10.45 -17.48
CA ASN A 39 -28.63 -10.89 -16.69
C ASN A 39 -27.28 -10.53 -17.32
N ILE A 40 -27.18 -10.50 -18.66
CA ILE A 40 -25.93 -10.11 -19.34
C ILE A 40 -25.58 -8.66 -18.97
N ILE A 41 -26.56 -7.76 -19.03
CA ILE A 41 -26.34 -6.33 -18.69
C ILE A 41 -25.99 -6.20 -17.21
N LEU A 42 -26.71 -6.92 -16.34
CA LEU A 42 -26.45 -6.89 -14.89
C LEU A 42 -25.06 -7.41 -14.55
N PHE A 43 -24.56 -8.44 -15.24
CA PHE A 43 -23.20 -8.93 -15.06
C PHE A 43 -22.15 -7.94 -15.53
N VAL A 44 -22.37 -7.21 -16.62
CA VAL A 44 -21.45 -6.15 -17.08
C VAL A 44 -21.39 -5.02 -16.03
N ILE A 45 -22.54 -4.59 -15.51
CA ILE A 45 -22.59 -3.58 -14.46
C ILE A 45 -21.89 -4.09 -13.19
N LEU A 46 -22.17 -5.33 -12.77
CA LEU A 46 -21.51 -5.98 -11.63
C LEU A 46 -20.01 -6.00 -11.79
N SER A 47 -19.49 -6.37 -12.96
CA SER A 47 -18.06 -6.37 -13.26
C SER A 47 -17.46 -4.97 -13.17
N ALA A 48 -18.13 -3.97 -13.75
CA ALA A 48 -17.69 -2.58 -13.70
C ALA A 48 -17.65 -2.04 -12.25
N VAL A 49 -18.67 -2.36 -11.45
CA VAL A 49 -18.74 -1.97 -10.04
C VAL A 49 -17.62 -2.63 -9.22
N LEU A 50 -17.36 -3.93 -9.45
CA LEU A 50 -16.26 -4.65 -8.79
C LEU A 50 -14.91 -4.01 -9.09
N VAL A 51 -14.66 -3.67 -10.35
CA VAL A 51 -13.40 -3.03 -10.76
C VAL A 51 -13.24 -1.64 -10.13
N GLN A 52 -14.30 -0.86 -10.11
CA GLN A 52 -14.24 0.54 -9.70
C GLN A 52 -14.32 0.73 -8.18
N PHE A 53 -15.26 0.04 -7.52
CA PHE A 53 -15.62 0.26 -6.12
C PHE A 53 -15.24 -0.91 -5.19
N GLY A 54 -14.83 -2.05 -5.75
CA GLY A 54 -14.33 -3.20 -4.99
C GLY A 54 -15.40 -4.16 -4.47
N TYR A 55 -14.97 -5.09 -3.60
CA TYR A 55 -15.79 -6.20 -3.15
C TYR A 55 -17.10 -5.80 -2.47
N GLY A 56 -17.10 -4.79 -1.59
CA GLY A 56 -18.30 -4.40 -0.84
C GLY A 56 -19.44 -3.96 -1.75
N ALA A 57 -19.16 -3.09 -2.73
CA ALA A 57 -20.13 -2.64 -3.72
C ALA A 57 -20.55 -3.79 -4.66
N GLY A 58 -19.59 -4.61 -5.08
CA GLY A 58 -19.85 -5.77 -5.93
C GLY A 58 -20.75 -6.82 -5.25
N MET A 59 -20.57 -7.11 -3.97
CA MET A 59 -21.43 -8.03 -3.23
C MET A 59 -22.86 -7.52 -3.13
N LEU A 60 -23.05 -6.22 -2.86
CA LEU A 60 -24.37 -5.61 -2.84
C LEU A 60 -25.06 -5.69 -4.21
N CYS A 61 -24.35 -5.31 -5.29
CA CYS A 61 -24.88 -5.40 -6.65
C CYS A 61 -25.17 -6.86 -7.06
N GLY A 62 -24.32 -7.81 -6.68
CA GLY A 62 -24.53 -9.24 -6.89
C GLY A 62 -25.78 -9.76 -6.18
N PHE A 63 -26.00 -9.32 -4.94
CA PHE A 63 -27.22 -9.67 -4.19
C PHE A 63 -28.49 -9.10 -4.83
N ILE A 64 -28.45 -7.84 -5.27
CA ILE A 64 -29.57 -7.21 -6.00
C ILE A 64 -29.84 -7.96 -7.30
N THR A 65 -28.79 -8.31 -8.05
CA THR A 65 -28.90 -9.11 -9.28
C THR A 65 -29.54 -10.47 -9.02
N TYR A 66 -29.15 -11.13 -7.94
CA TYR A 66 -29.73 -12.41 -7.53
C TYR A 66 -31.21 -12.29 -7.22
N ILE A 67 -31.65 -11.33 -6.40
CA ILE A 67 -33.08 -11.10 -6.07
C ILE A 67 -33.87 -10.80 -7.32
N TYR A 68 -33.35 -9.94 -8.19
CA TYR A 68 -34.02 -9.61 -9.44
C TYR A 68 -34.15 -10.85 -10.34
N SER A 69 -33.16 -11.68 -10.46
CA SER A 69 -33.20 -12.90 -11.26
C SER A 69 -34.17 -13.92 -10.69
N MET A 70 -34.29 -14.03 -9.37
CA MET A 70 -35.32 -14.84 -8.71
C MET A 70 -36.73 -14.37 -9.10
N TYR A 71 -36.98 -13.07 -9.10
CA TYR A 71 -38.25 -12.49 -9.53
C TYR A 71 -38.50 -12.73 -11.03
N PHE A 72 -37.51 -12.44 -11.87
CA PHE A 72 -37.66 -12.48 -13.34
C PHE A 72 -37.89 -13.90 -13.89
N PHE A 73 -37.24 -14.94 -13.33
CA PHE A 73 -37.40 -16.32 -13.78
C PHE A 73 -38.43 -17.11 -13.02
N SER A 74 -39.08 -16.58 -11.99
CA SER A 74 -40.12 -17.28 -11.28
C SER A 74 -41.44 -17.31 -12.08
N THR A 75 -42.20 -18.36 -11.88
CA THR A 75 -43.56 -18.48 -12.47
C THR A 75 -44.47 -17.45 -11.81
N ASP A 76 -45.21 -16.68 -12.62
CA ASP A 76 -46.11 -15.60 -12.17
C ASP A 76 -45.43 -14.57 -11.23
N HIS A 77 -44.12 -14.38 -11.38
CA HIS A 77 -43.34 -13.46 -10.54
C HIS A 77 -43.44 -13.74 -9.02
N SER A 78 -43.58 -15.01 -8.65
CA SER A 78 -43.86 -15.45 -7.27
C SER A 78 -42.61 -15.58 -6.39
N PHE A 79 -41.41 -15.39 -6.90
CA PHE A 79 -40.07 -15.58 -6.26
C PHE A 79 -39.69 -17.03 -5.91
N PHE A 80 -40.64 -17.92 -5.65
CA PHE A 80 -40.36 -19.23 -5.09
C PHE A 80 -40.73 -20.41 -5.98
N TYR A 81 -41.57 -20.18 -7.01
CA TYR A 81 -41.99 -21.25 -7.91
C TYR A 81 -41.33 -21.11 -9.28
N PHE A 82 -40.63 -22.16 -9.69
CA PHE A 82 -39.87 -22.22 -10.93
C PHE A 82 -40.24 -23.48 -11.72
N ASP A 83 -40.46 -23.34 -13.01
CA ASP A 83 -40.47 -24.50 -13.89
C ASP A 83 -39.06 -25.09 -14.06
N ALA A 84 -38.97 -26.30 -14.64
CA ALA A 84 -37.69 -27.00 -14.77
C ALA A 84 -36.67 -26.20 -15.59
N SER A 85 -37.09 -25.52 -16.65
CA SER A 85 -36.21 -24.70 -17.52
C SER A 85 -35.68 -23.45 -16.83
N ASN A 86 -36.50 -22.79 -16.04
CA ASN A 86 -36.16 -21.54 -15.36
C ASN A 86 -35.28 -21.80 -14.09
N ARG A 87 -35.45 -22.97 -13.46
CA ARG A 87 -34.60 -23.40 -12.36
C ARG A 87 -33.13 -23.50 -12.80
N ASP A 88 -32.87 -24.08 -13.97
CA ASP A 88 -31.52 -24.20 -14.51
C ASP A 88 -30.91 -22.82 -14.81
N LYS A 89 -31.72 -21.86 -15.31
CA LYS A 89 -31.26 -20.48 -15.54
C LYS A 89 -30.83 -19.78 -14.26
N ILE A 90 -31.55 -19.99 -13.15
CA ILE A 90 -31.15 -19.40 -11.85
C ILE A 90 -29.85 -19.99 -11.35
N MET A 91 -29.65 -21.31 -11.50
CA MET A 91 -28.38 -21.93 -11.12
C MET A 91 -27.21 -21.32 -11.89
N VAL A 92 -27.38 -21.08 -13.20
CA VAL A 92 -26.37 -20.39 -14.03
C VAL A 92 -26.12 -18.96 -13.55
N VAL A 93 -27.15 -18.23 -13.17
CA VAL A 93 -27.00 -16.87 -12.64
C VAL A 93 -26.24 -16.84 -11.33
N ILE A 94 -26.57 -17.74 -10.39
CA ILE A 94 -25.85 -17.85 -9.10
C ILE A 94 -24.37 -18.14 -9.35
N PHE A 95 -24.07 -19.14 -10.19
CA PHE A 95 -22.71 -19.46 -10.56
C PHE A 95 -22.00 -18.29 -11.23
N GLY A 96 -22.67 -17.58 -12.15
CA GLY A 96 -22.16 -16.40 -12.83
C GLY A 96 -21.85 -15.23 -11.87
N ILE A 97 -22.67 -14.96 -10.86
CA ILE A 97 -22.42 -13.95 -9.83
C ILE A 97 -21.16 -14.33 -9.01
N ILE A 98 -21.11 -15.57 -8.52
CA ILE A 98 -20.00 -16.06 -7.73
C ILE A 98 -18.69 -15.99 -8.53
N ALA A 99 -18.70 -16.53 -9.75
CA ALA A 99 -17.54 -16.52 -10.63
C ALA A 99 -17.07 -15.07 -10.93
N ASN A 100 -18.01 -14.16 -11.21
CA ASN A 100 -17.70 -12.76 -11.47
C ASN A 100 -17.03 -12.09 -10.26
N ILE A 101 -17.59 -12.26 -9.06
CA ILE A 101 -17.01 -11.70 -7.82
C ILE A 101 -15.62 -12.27 -7.56
N LEU A 102 -15.42 -13.58 -7.71
CA LEU A 102 -14.14 -14.21 -7.46
C LEU A 102 -13.09 -13.83 -8.50
N ILE A 103 -13.40 -13.84 -9.78
CA ILE A 103 -12.46 -13.57 -10.85
C ILE A 103 -12.12 -12.08 -10.89
N VAL A 104 -13.12 -11.22 -11.05
CA VAL A 104 -12.90 -9.77 -11.20
C VAL A 104 -12.34 -9.17 -9.91
N GLY A 105 -12.85 -9.60 -8.76
CA GLY A 105 -12.36 -9.13 -7.48
C GLY A 105 -10.90 -9.55 -7.22
N SER A 106 -10.52 -10.80 -7.56
CA SER A 106 -9.13 -11.25 -7.43
C SER A 106 -8.18 -10.52 -8.39
N LEU A 107 -8.63 -10.25 -9.62
CA LEU A 107 -7.86 -9.46 -10.58
C LEU A 107 -7.62 -8.04 -10.07
N LYS A 108 -8.65 -7.38 -9.53
CA LYS A 108 -8.50 -6.05 -8.93
C LYS A 108 -7.50 -6.06 -7.79
N ALA A 109 -7.60 -7.00 -6.86
CA ALA A 109 -6.67 -7.11 -5.73
C ALA A 109 -5.21 -7.31 -6.19
N ARG A 110 -5.00 -8.13 -7.22
CA ARG A 110 -3.66 -8.32 -7.82
C ARG A 110 -3.14 -7.05 -8.49
N MET A 111 -3.99 -6.35 -9.24
CA MET A 111 -3.62 -5.07 -9.88
C MET A 111 -3.25 -4.00 -8.85
N GLU A 112 -4.02 -3.86 -7.77
CA GLU A 112 -3.73 -2.90 -6.70
C GLU A 112 -2.39 -3.21 -6.01
N LYS A 113 -2.12 -4.51 -5.74
CA LYS A 113 -0.84 -4.93 -5.18
C LYS A 113 0.32 -4.60 -6.13
N SER A 114 0.20 -4.99 -7.40
CA SER A 114 1.22 -4.72 -8.42
C SER A 114 1.46 -3.23 -8.61
N ASN A 115 0.42 -2.39 -8.58
CA ASN A 115 0.57 -0.95 -8.69
C ASN A 115 1.32 -0.36 -7.49
N LYS A 116 1.05 -0.82 -6.26
CA LYS A 116 1.78 -0.38 -5.08
C LYS A 116 3.27 -0.73 -5.18
N GLU A 117 3.59 -1.95 -5.60
CA GLU A 117 4.96 -2.39 -5.81
C GLU A 117 5.68 -1.54 -6.88
N ARG A 118 5.00 -1.22 -7.98
CA ARG A 118 5.54 -0.35 -9.04
C ARG A 118 5.78 1.08 -8.56
N ILE A 119 4.85 1.65 -7.80
CA ILE A 119 5.02 3.01 -7.23
C ILE A 119 6.24 3.02 -6.31
N HIS A 120 6.38 2.04 -5.43
CA HIS A 120 7.55 1.94 -4.56
C HIS A 120 8.86 1.79 -5.34
N GLN A 121 8.90 0.95 -6.39
CA GLN A 121 10.08 0.82 -7.25
C GLN A 121 10.44 2.13 -7.96
N LEU A 122 9.43 2.89 -8.43
CA LEU A 122 9.65 4.19 -9.04
C LEU A 122 10.20 5.22 -8.03
N GLU A 123 9.71 5.20 -6.81
CA GLU A 123 10.18 6.06 -5.72
C GLU A 123 11.66 5.77 -5.39
N VAL A 124 12.01 4.49 -5.22
CA VAL A 124 13.40 4.07 -5.02
C VAL A 124 14.29 4.51 -6.18
N ALA A 125 13.88 4.22 -7.42
CA ALA A 125 14.66 4.58 -8.61
C ALA A 125 14.84 6.10 -8.75
N THR A 126 13.79 6.88 -8.45
CA THR A 126 13.85 8.34 -8.48
C THR A 126 14.83 8.87 -7.41
N THR A 127 14.80 8.31 -6.21
CA THR A 127 15.70 8.70 -5.12
C THR A 127 17.15 8.36 -5.45
N LEU A 128 17.42 7.15 -5.97
CA LEU A 128 18.76 6.76 -6.43
C LEU A 128 19.28 7.67 -7.54
N ASN A 129 18.42 8.07 -8.49
CA ASN A 129 18.80 9.00 -9.54
C ASN A 129 19.13 10.38 -8.99
N LYS A 130 18.37 10.90 -8.03
CA LYS A 130 18.71 12.17 -7.32
C LYS A 130 20.07 12.07 -6.64
N CYS A 131 20.35 10.98 -5.93
CA CYS A 131 21.66 10.75 -5.32
C CYS A 131 22.79 10.73 -6.36
N ALA A 132 22.61 10.05 -7.48
CA ALA A 132 23.61 9.98 -8.55
C ALA A 132 23.86 11.36 -9.18
N VAL A 133 22.81 12.16 -9.38
CA VAL A 133 22.93 13.53 -9.91
C VAL A 133 23.72 14.42 -8.96
N GLU A 134 23.45 14.36 -7.65
CA GLU A 134 24.19 15.16 -6.66
C GLU A 134 25.68 14.78 -6.63
N LEU A 135 25.99 13.49 -6.68
CA LEU A 135 27.39 13.01 -6.70
C LEU A 135 28.12 13.32 -8.02
N SER A 136 27.39 13.46 -9.13
CA SER A 136 27.94 13.75 -10.46
C SER A 136 28.03 15.25 -10.75
N ALA A 137 27.43 16.09 -9.93
CA ALA A 137 27.45 17.55 -10.09
C ALA A 137 28.88 18.06 -9.85
N ASP A 138 29.32 19.01 -10.67
CA ASP A 138 30.61 19.72 -10.49
C ASP A 138 30.51 20.71 -9.33
N ARG A 139 30.47 20.17 -8.11
CA ARG A 139 30.34 20.92 -6.85
C ARG A 139 31.44 20.49 -5.87
N ASP A 140 31.58 21.28 -4.81
CA ASP A 140 32.39 20.89 -3.67
C ASP A 140 31.89 19.57 -3.06
N ILE A 141 32.80 18.65 -2.80
CA ILE A 141 32.50 17.29 -2.31
C ILE A 141 31.74 17.30 -0.98
N HIS A 142 32.03 18.25 -0.09
CA HIS A 142 31.35 18.39 1.19
C HIS A 142 29.87 18.74 1.00
N THR A 143 29.59 19.68 0.09
CA THR A 143 28.22 20.06 -0.28
C THR A 143 27.47 18.89 -0.91
N ALA A 144 28.12 18.11 -1.80
CA ALA A 144 27.51 16.95 -2.43
C ALA A 144 27.15 15.87 -1.40
N ILE A 145 28.02 15.58 -0.45
CA ILE A 145 27.75 14.61 0.63
C ILE A 145 26.62 15.08 1.53
N TYR A 146 26.62 16.35 1.93
CA TYR A 146 25.54 16.91 2.76
C TYR A 146 24.18 16.79 2.07
N ASN A 147 24.08 17.16 0.79
CA ASN A 147 22.87 17.03 0.01
C ASN A 147 22.43 15.58 -0.14
N LEU A 148 23.38 14.65 -0.36
CA LEU A 148 23.12 13.22 -0.42
C LEU A 148 22.49 12.71 0.89
N LEU A 149 23.07 13.07 2.04
CA LEU A 149 22.50 12.72 3.34
C LEU A 149 21.09 13.29 3.52
N GLY A 150 20.83 14.51 3.05
CA GLY A 150 19.50 15.13 3.07
C GLY A 150 18.49 14.35 2.22
N ILE A 151 18.85 13.92 1.01
CA ILE A 151 18.00 13.10 0.15
C ILE A 151 17.66 11.77 0.83
N ILE A 152 18.65 11.09 1.40
CA ILE A 152 18.50 9.81 2.10
C ILE A 152 17.62 9.99 3.34
N ASN A 153 17.91 11.03 4.14
CA ASN A 153 17.15 11.37 5.34
C ASN A 153 15.67 11.58 5.02
N GLN A 154 15.36 12.36 3.99
CA GLN A 154 14.00 12.63 3.54
C GLN A 154 13.29 11.36 3.04
N TYR A 155 13.99 10.50 2.30
CA TYR A 155 13.42 9.25 1.79
C TYR A 155 12.99 8.30 2.92
N PHE A 156 13.85 8.14 3.93
CA PHE A 156 13.58 7.30 5.09
C PHE A 156 12.73 7.98 6.17
N GLN A 157 12.42 9.28 6.01
CA GLN A 157 11.78 10.11 7.03
C GLN A 157 12.52 10.02 8.38
N ALA A 158 13.86 10.01 8.31
CA ALA A 158 14.70 9.86 9.47
C ALA A 158 14.93 11.21 10.15
N ASP A 159 15.18 11.19 11.46
CA ASP A 159 15.56 12.39 12.21
C ASP A 159 16.96 12.84 11.84
N ARG A 160 17.89 11.89 11.65
CA ARG A 160 19.30 12.15 11.32
C ARG A 160 19.86 11.11 10.36
N SER A 161 20.87 11.50 9.61
CA SER A 161 21.71 10.61 8.82
C SER A 161 23.17 11.01 8.97
N TYR A 162 24.05 10.02 9.04
CA TYR A 162 25.46 10.22 9.38
C TYR A 162 26.40 9.52 8.40
N ILE A 163 27.64 10.05 8.32
CA ILE A 163 28.79 9.30 7.83
C ILE A 163 29.85 9.32 8.93
N PHE A 164 30.32 8.14 9.30
CA PHE A 164 31.38 7.97 10.27
C PHE A 164 32.62 7.45 9.60
N ASP A 165 33.75 8.08 9.91
CA ASP A 165 35.10 7.58 9.61
C ASP A 165 35.64 6.78 10.79
N ILE A 166 36.43 5.72 10.49
CA ILE A 166 36.99 4.86 11.49
C ILE A 166 38.53 5.05 11.47
N ASP A 167 39.08 5.56 12.57
CA ASP A 167 40.53 5.62 12.81
C ASP A 167 40.94 4.35 13.55
N TYR A 168 41.45 3.39 12.80
CA TYR A 168 41.94 2.11 13.37
C TYR A 168 43.20 2.24 14.22
N GLU A 169 44.01 3.26 14.00
CA GLU A 169 45.22 3.49 14.81
C GLU A 169 44.85 3.99 16.20
N LYS A 170 43.92 4.93 16.26
CA LYS A 170 43.43 5.50 17.53
C LYS A 170 42.30 4.70 18.15
N GLN A 171 41.71 3.73 17.43
CA GLN A 171 40.56 2.94 17.87
C GLN A 171 39.34 3.80 18.18
N ILE A 172 39.05 4.81 17.33
CA ILE A 172 37.95 5.72 17.48
C ILE A 172 37.10 5.76 16.21
N VAL A 173 35.85 6.21 16.39
CA VAL A 173 34.91 6.51 15.33
C VAL A 173 34.57 8.00 15.37
N ILE A 174 34.62 8.66 14.22
CA ILE A 174 34.45 10.11 14.08
C ILE A 174 33.24 10.39 13.19
N ASN A 175 32.30 11.18 13.65
CA ASN A 175 31.20 11.66 12.84
C ASN A 175 31.67 12.75 11.89
N THR A 176 31.93 12.40 10.63
CA THR A 176 32.52 13.31 9.64
C THR A 176 31.44 14.18 8.97
N TYR A 177 30.25 13.61 8.75
CA TYR A 177 29.12 14.32 8.16
C TYR A 177 27.84 13.92 8.86
N GLU A 178 26.98 14.92 9.07
CA GLU A 178 25.65 14.74 9.63
C GLU A 178 24.65 15.63 8.88
N TYR A 179 23.47 15.08 8.62
CA TYR A 179 22.28 15.83 8.25
C TYR A 179 21.21 15.57 9.31
N ALA A 180 20.67 16.64 9.89
CA ALA A 180 19.55 16.60 10.83
C ALA A 180 18.31 17.21 10.18
N ALA A 181 17.14 16.59 10.40
CA ALA A 181 15.86 17.10 9.96
C ALA A 181 15.51 18.41 10.68
N GLU A 182 14.56 19.18 10.13
CA GLU A 182 14.13 20.43 10.73
C GLU A 182 13.61 20.20 12.17
N GLY A 183 14.13 20.98 13.11
CA GLY A 183 13.78 20.88 14.53
C GLY A 183 14.53 19.78 15.31
N VAL A 184 15.42 19.05 14.65
CA VAL A 184 16.27 18.02 15.28
C VAL A 184 17.66 18.60 15.55
N SER A 185 18.20 18.42 16.77
CA SER A 185 19.55 18.86 17.13
C SER A 185 20.64 18.04 16.43
N CYS A 186 21.69 18.70 15.96
CA CYS A 186 22.90 18.00 15.48
C CYS A 186 23.67 17.36 16.62
N GLN A 187 24.30 16.22 16.34
CA GLN A 187 25.16 15.47 17.28
C GLN A 187 26.62 15.38 16.82
N ILE A 188 26.96 16.04 15.71
CA ILE A 188 28.29 15.95 15.12
C ILE A 188 29.40 16.29 16.12
N ASP A 189 29.20 17.33 16.95
CA ASP A 189 30.17 17.76 17.94
C ASP A 189 30.32 16.78 19.12
N ASN A 190 29.28 16.00 19.42
CA ASN A 190 29.25 15.03 20.51
C ASN A 190 29.84 13.66 20.11
N LEU A 191 29.92 13.39 18.81
CA LEU A 191 30.33 12.09 18.27
C LEU A 191 31.67 12.14 17.53
N GLN A 192 32.62 12.91 18.05
CA GLN A 192 33.96 13.11 17.43
C GLN A 192 35.01 12.07 17.83
N GLU A 193 34.90 11.44 18.96
CA GLU A 193 35.90 10.50 19.48
C GLU A 193 35.25 9.31 20.19
N ALA A 194 34.20 8.73 19.56
CA ALA A 194 33.56 7.56 20.14
C ALA A 194 34.50 6.33 20.05
N PRO A 195 34.67 5.54 21.13
CA PRO A 195 35.54 4.35 21.09
C PRO A 195 35.02 3.34 20.05
N LEU A 196 35.92 2.75 19.25
CA LEU A 196 35.56 1.76 18.23
C LEU A 196 34.82 0.55 18.82
N SER A 197 35.11 0.21 20.08
CA SER A 197 34.44 -0.87 20.81
C SER A 197 32.92 -0.68 20.93
N VAL A 198 32.42 0.55 20.81
CA VAL A 198 30.95 0.84 20.84
C VAL A 198 30.23 0.22 19.66
N ILE A 199 30.86 0.15 18.49
CA ILE A 199 30.29 -0.39 17.26
C ILE A 199 30.90 -1.75 16.85
N GLU A 200 31.65 -2.42 17.72
CA GLU A 200 32.34 -3.67 17.40
C GLU A 200 31.43 -4.74 16.86
N VAL A 201 30.23 -4.89 17.44
CA VAL A 201 29.22 -5.85 17.00
C VAL A 201 28.70 -5.52 15.58
N TRP A 202 28.65 -4.24 15.21
CA TRP A 202 28.22 -3.80 13.87
C TRP A 202 29.30 -4.08 12.83
N MET A 203 30.57 -3.95 13.23
CA MET A 203 31.73 -4.13 12.34
C MET A 203 31.80 -5.52 11.73
N ASP A 204 31.40 -6.57 12.44
CA ASP A 204 31.37 -7.93 11.91
C ASP A 204 30.37 -8.10 10.75
N ARG A 205 29.29 -7.34 10.78
CA ARG A 205 28.31 -7.28 9.68
C ARG A 205 28.85 -6.44 8.53
N PHE A 206 29.38 -5.27 8.81
CA PHE A 206 29.94 -4.37 7.79
C PHE A 206 31.08 -5.01 7.01
N LYS A 207 31.95 -5.78 7.64
CA LYS A 207 33.02 -6.56 6.97
C LYS A 207 32.48 -7.60 5.97
N LYS A 208 31.25 -8.08 6.18
CA LYS A 208 30.56 -8.99 5.26
C LYS A 208 29.72 -8.27 4.20
N GLY A 209 29.69 -6.93 4.20
CA GLY A 209 28.84 -6.12 3.33
C GLY A 209 27.35 -6.18 3.73
N GLU A 210 27.04 -6.57 4.96
CA GLU A 210 25.69 -6.66 5.49
C GLU A 210 25.30 -5.36 6.21
N VAL A 211 23.99 -5.05 6.19
CA VAL A 211 23.42 -3.96 6.98
C VAL A 211 23.18 -4.43 8.41
N TYR A 212 23.49 -3.57 9.39
CA TYR A 212 23.05 -3.78 10.77
C TYR A 212 21.78 -2.97 11.01
N TYR A 213 20.69 -3.65 11.32
CA TYR A 213 19.37 -3.03 11.52
C TYR A 213 18.90 -3.23 12.96
N ILE A 214 18.56 -2.12 13.62
CA ILE A 214 18.03 -2.09 15.00
C ILE A 214 16.60 -1.59 14.92
N ALA A 215 15.63 -2.47 15.14
CA ALA A 215 14.21 -2.11 15.09
C ALA A 215 13.75 -1.35 16.35
N ASP A 216 14.33 -1.63 17.49
CA ASP A 216 14.09 -0.96 18.78
C ASP A 216 15.42 -0.91 19.55
N THR A 217 15.86 0.29 19.92
CA THR A 217 17.10 0.51 20.67
C THR A 217 17.17 -0.28 21.98
N LYS A 218 16.03 -0.65 22.56
CA LYS A 218 15.96 -1.51 23.74
C LYS A 218 16.58 -2.91 23.53
N GLN A 219 16.67 -3.35 22.27
CA GLN A 219 17.32 -4.63 21.92
C GLN A 219 18.85 -4.56 22.09
N GLU A 220 19.41 -3.35 22.05
CA GLU A 220 20.85 -3.11 22.28
C GLU A 220 21.20 -2.99 23.78
N LYS A 221 20.23 -3.09 24.68
CA LYS A 221 20.45 -2.99 26.10
C LYS A 221 21.42 -4.06 26.59
N GLY A 222 22.58 -3.61 27.06
CA GLY A 222 23.69 -4.48 27.48
C GLY A 222 24.86 -4.51 26.48
N TYR A 223 24.72 -3.92 25.31
CA TYR A 223 25.82 -3.64 24.40
C TYR A 223 26.38 -2.24 24.62
N PRO A 224 27.69 -2.01 24.34
CA PRO A 224 28.29 -0.68 24.47
C PRO A 224 27.63 0.42 23.63
N SER A 225 26.99 0.05 22.51
CA SER A 225 26.25 0.94 21.61
C SER A 225 24.98 1.54 22.22
N TYR A 226 24.43 0.94 23.25
CA TYR A 226 23.12 1.32 23.79
C TYR A 226 23.08 2.78 24.28
N GLU A 227 24.08 3.20 25.03
CA GLU A 227 24.14 4.58 25.58
C GLU A 227 24.23 5.62 24.46
N MET A 228 25.02 5.36 23.43
CA MET A 228 25.13 6.22 22.25
C MET A 228 23.82 6.32 21.44
N LEU A 229 22.99 5.27 21.45
CA LEU A 229 21.74 5.21 20.68
C LEU A 229 20.54 5.85 21.40
N VAL A 230 20.64 6.10 22.72
CA VAL A 230 19.51 6.64 23.54
C VAL A 230 19.72 8.09 23.99
N GLU A 231 20.92 8.66 23.77
CA GLU A 231 21.21 10.09 23.93
C GLU A 231 20.73 10.88 22.72
#